data_c6b4f084bfb4fd36addd255db0914fd3
#
_entry.id   c6b4f084bfb4fd36addd255db0914fd3
#
_cell.length_a   1.000
_cell.length_b   1.000
_cell.length_c   1.000
_cell.angle_alpha   90.00
_cell.angle_beta   90.00
_cell.angle_gamma   90.00
#
_symmetry.space_group_name_H-M   'P 1'
#
loop_
_entity.id
_entity.type
_entity.pdbx_description
1 polymer ?
#
loop_
_entity_poly.entity_id
_entity_poly.type
_entity_poly.pdbx_seq_one_letter_code
_entity_poly.pdbx_strand_id
1 'polypeptide(L)'
;MDNSSFNAKMEPSLRAAIDVDNSDRITSGDLGTGFNADTQLWELILFYSGNSATLQAAFPDLTFTFLLSNYAIVRLPAKAIDTLAASPQIIYIERPRRLFYEVLAAKRASCITPLQQTGASTQNLTGSGTLLCVIDSGIDYTHPDFRNPDGTTRIVSLWDQTIAPDPSRGFFSPSGYSLGTLFTEEQINEALSAPDPAVRMQICPSIDTSGHGTHVTGIAAGNGRSSNGINRGVAYEAALLIVKLGSPDPLGFPSTTQLMQAVDFAVRYATARNLPLSVNLSFGNTYGSHSG
;
A
#
# COMPACT_ATOMS: atom_id res chain seq x y z
N MET A 1 31.69 12.36 31.81
CA MET A 1 30.31 11.86 31.70
C MET A 1 30.41 10.52 30.95
N ASP A 2 29.86 9.47 31.53
CA ASP A 2 30.09 8.09 31.11
C ASP A 2 29.47 7.82 29.72
N ASN A 3 30.29 7.50 28.73
CA ASN A 3 29.87 7.19 27.36
C ASN A 3 28.90 5.99 27.27
N SER A 4 28.79 5.20 28.36
CA SER A 4 27.95 4.01 28.42
C SER A 4 26.44 4.34 28.45
N SER A 5 26.04 5.46 29.05
CA SER A 5 24.62 5.81 29.20
C SER A 5 23.98 6.34 27.89
N PHE A 6 24.76 6.92 26.99
CA PHE A 6 24.26 7.44 25.70
C PHE A 6 24.11 6.34 24.65
N ASN A 7 25.00 5.35 24.70
CA ASN A 7 24.92 4.18 23.82
C ASN A 7 23.65 3.33 24.05
N ALA A 8 23.11 3.36 25.28
CA ALA A 8 21.88 2.63 25.61
C ALA A 8 20.62 3.25 24.97
N LYS A 9 20.68 4.53 24.56
CA LYS A 9 19.56 5.23 23.91
C LYS A 9 19.59 5.16 22.39
N MET A 10 20.60 4.58 21.79
CA MET A 10 20.73 4.46 20.34
C MET A 10 20.64 3.01 19.91
N GLU A 11 19.97 2.78 18.79
CA GLU A 11 20.00 1.48 18.13
C GLU A 11 21.45 1.07 17.83
N PRO A 12 21.90 -0.14 18.18
CA PRO A 12 23.27 -0.58 17.93
C PRO A 12 23.71 -0.46 16.47
N SER A 13 22.79 -0.71 15.53
CA SER A 13 23.05 -0.60 14.10
C SER A 13 23.22 0.86 13.63
N LEU A 14 22.59 1.82 14.30
CA LEU A 14 22.83 3.26 14.07
C LEU A 14 24.26 3.65 14.41
N ARG A 15 24.76 3.16 15.57
CA ARG A 15 26.13 3.44 15.97
C ARG A 15 27.13 2.91 14.95
N ALA A 16 26.96 1.63 14.56
CA ALA A 16 27.79 1.02 13.54
C ALA A 16 27.74 1.80 12.21
N ALA A 17 26.58 2.32 11.82
CA ALA A 17 26.42 3.07 10.57
C ALA A 17 27.04 4.48 10.62
N ILE A 18 27.12 5.11 11.78
CA ILE A 18 27.76 6.44 11.95
C ILE A 18 29.27 6.30 11.84
N ASP A 19 29.84 5.25 12.38
CA ASP A 19 31.29 5.03 12.48
C ASP A 19 31.94 4.56 11.16
N VAL A 20 31.14 4.26 10.12
CA VAL A 20 31.59 3.79 8.82
C VAL A 20 31.82 4.99 7.87
N ASP A 21 32.80 4.88 6.98
CA ASP A 21 33.10 5.87 5.95
C ASP A 21 31.93 6.07 4.98
N ASN A 22 31.82 7.29 4.42
CA ASN A 22 30.75 7.64 3.49
C ASN A 22 30.67 6.71 2.27
N SER A 23 31.81 6.26 1.73
CA SER A 23 31.88 5.33 0.60
C SER A 23 31.23 3.99 0.90
N ASP A 24 31.54 3.42 2.07
CA ASP A 24 31.00 2.13 2.50
C ASP A 24 29.52 2.22 2.89
N ARG A 25 29.13 3.38 3.44
CA ARG A 25 27.73 3.67 3.77
C ARG A 25 26.85 3.77 2.52
N ILE A 26 27.34 4.41 1.47
CA ILE A 26 26.61 4.56 0.19
C ILE A 26 26.51 3.23 -0.55
N THR A 27 27.57 2.40 -0.52
CA THR A 27 27.60 1.12 -1.20
C THR A 27 26.84 0.02 -0.46
N SER A 28 26.75 0.13 0.88
CA SER A 28 25.95 -0.77 1.69
C SER A 28 24.50 -0.34 1.73
N GLY A 29 23.65 -1.08 1.04
CA GLY A 29 22.20 -0.81 1.02
C GLY A 29 21.54 -0.71 2.38
N ASP A 30 22.11 -1.33 3.41
CA ASP A 30 21.54 -1.39 4.76
C ASP A 30 22.13 -0.29 5.67
N LEU A 31 23.43 -0.07 5.64
CA LEU A 31 24.10 0.95 6.46
C LEU A 31 23.73 2.39 6.04
N GLY A 32 23.39 2.61 4.77
CA GLY A 32 23.00 3.91 4.24
C GLY A 32 21.55 4.31 4.52
N THR A 33 20.72 3.42 5.09
CA THR A 33 19.32 3.74 5.31
C THR A 33 19.16 4.87 6.34
N GLY A 34 18.45 5.94 5.91
CA GLY A 34 18.28 7.16 6.69
C GLY A 34 19.38 8.21 6.45
N PHE A 35 20.44 7.90 5.72
CA PHE A 35 21.47 8.86 5.37
C PHE A 35 21.27 9.41 3.95
N ASN A 36 21.26 10.72 3.84
CA ASN A 36 21.22 11.42 2.56
C ASN A 36 22.63 11.89 2.18
N ALA A 37 23.18 11.32 1.11
CA ALA A 37 24.56 11.60 0.67
C ALA A 37 24.74 13.01 0.12
N ASP A 38 23.71 13.63 -0.45
CA ASP A 38 23.78 14.97 -1.04
C ASP A 38 23.81 16.05 0.04
N THR A 39 22.98 15.89 1.07
CA THR A 39 22.87 16.85 2.17
C THR A 39 23.76 16.52 3.37
N GLN A 40 24.35 15.33 3.43
CA GLN A 40 25.13 14.80 4.55
C GLN A 40 24.32 14.75 5.87
N LEU A 41 23.00 14.59 5.77
CA LEU A 41 22.09 14.52 6.90
C LEU A 41 21.56 13.10 7.11
N TRP A 42 21.38 12.76 8.37
CA TRP A 42 20.63 11.61 8.81
C TRP A 42 19.17 11.99 9.01
N GLU A 43 18.25 11.14 8.59
CA GLU A 43 16.85 11.13 8.98
C GLU A 43 16.65 9.97 9.94
N LEU A 44 16.30 10.28 11.19
CA LEU A 44 16.20 9.30 12.28
C LEU A 44 14.82 9.35 12.92
N ILE A 45 14.42 8.23 13.51
CA ILE A 45 13.21 8.12 14.31
C ILE A 45 13.58 8.31 15.77
N LEU A 46 12.84 9.16 16.45
CA LEU A 46 13.00 9.42 17.89
C LEU A 46 11.78 8.95 18.65
N PHE A 47 12.02 8.34 19.80
CA PHE A 47 11.05 8.23 20.87
C PHE A 47 11.48 9.17 22.00
N TYR A 48 10.60 10.12 22.39
CA TYR A 48 10.91 11.15 23.35
C TYR A 48 9.88 11.26 24.46
N SER A 49 10.21 11.93 25.55
CA SER A 49 9.30 12.24 26.66
C SER A 49 9.06 13.73 26.81
N GLY A 50 7.91 14.09 27.35
CA GLY A 50 7.58 15.49 27.62
C GLY A 50 6.98 16.24 26.43
N ASN A 51 7.14 17.55 26.39
CA ASN A 51 6.49 18.42 25.41
C ASN A 51 7.38 18.61 24.16
N SER A 52 6.80 18.46 22.99
CA SER A 52 7.46 18.66 21.69
C SER A 52 8.02 20.08 21.49
N ALA A 53 7.31 21.10 21.98
CA ALA A 53 7.78 22.48 21.90
C ALA A 53 9.05 22.73 22.74
N THR A 54 9.17 22.06 23.88
CA THR A 54 10.38 22.13 24.71
C THR A 54 11.56 21.44 24.03
N LEU A 55 11.31 20.29 23.38
CA LEU A 55 12.33 19.59 22.60
C LEU A 55 12.79 20.43 21.40
N GLN A 56 11.86 21.03 20.65
CA GLN A 56 12.21 21.93 19.54
C GLN A 56 13.01 23.16 20.00
N ALA A 57 12.64 23.75 21.15
CA ALA A 57 13.34 24.88 21.71
C ALA A 57 14.77 24.54 22.19
N ALA A 58 14.97 23.29 22.64
CA ALA A 58 16.31 22.82 23.04
C ALA A 58 17.27 22.59 21.85
N PHE A 59 16.69 22.35 20.64
CA PHE A 59 17.44 22.09 19.41
C PHE A 59 16.88 22.93 18.25
N PRO A 60 17.03 24.25 18.25
CA PRO A 60 16.42 25.16 17.28
C PRO A 60 16.93 24.94 15.85
N ASP A 61 18.17 24.46 15.71
CA ASP A 61 18.83 24.22 14.42
C ASP A 61 18.45 22.88 13.77
N LEU A 62 17.72 22.02 14.49
CA LEU A 62 17.28 20.71 13.97
C LEU A 62 15.86 20.78 13.44
N THR A 63 15.62 20.05 12.36
CA THR A 63 14.29 19.94 11.77
C THR A 63 13.58 18.69 12.32
N PHE A 64 12.50 18.92 13.08
CA PHE A 64 11.66 17.84 13.60
C PHE A 64 10.34 17.77 12.86
N THR A 65 9.86 16.55 12.64
CA THR A 65 8.47 16.23 12.32
C THR A 65 7.90 15.45 13.49
N PHE A 66 7.10 16.11 14.32
CA PHE A 66 6.50 15.46 15.48
C PHE A 66 5.31 14.59 15.06
N LEU A 67 5.28 13.37 15.54
CA LEU A 67 4.25 12.38 15.30
C LEU A 67 3.45 12.13 16.60
N LEU A 68 2.37 11.36 16.50
CA LEU A 68 1.61 10.92 17.66
C LEU A 68 2.44 9.98 18.55
N SER A 69 1.98 9.78 19.77
CA SER A 69 2.57 8.84 20.75
C SER A 69 4.05 9.09 21.05
N ASN A 70 4.45 10.38 21.10
CA ASN A 70 5.81 10.80 21.44
C ASN A 70 6.91 10.31 20.48
N TYR A 71 6.54 10.04 19.22
CA TYR A 71 7.51 9.83 18.16
C TYR A 71 7.81 11.14 17.42
N ALA A 72 9.01 11.24 16.91
CA ALA A 72 9.39 12.30 16.00
C ALA A 72 10.36 11.78 14.93
N ILE A 73 10.34 12.39 13.76
CA ILE A 73 11.39 12.24 12.77
C ILE A 73 12.28 13.46 12.88
N VAL A 74 13.59 13.27 12.90
CA VAL A 74 14.56 14.36 12.94
C VAL A 74 15.55 14.26 11.80
N ARG A 75 15.92 15.41 11.23
CA ARG A 75 17.01 15.53 10.26
C ARG A 75 18.16 16.29 10.88
N LEU A 76 19.35 15.64 10.91
CA LEU A 76 20.51 16.21 11.57
C LEU A 76 21.83 15.65 11.00
N PRO A 77 22.94 16.42 11.10
CA PRO A 77 24.27 15.89 10.78
C PRO A 77 24.73 14.88 11.83
N ALA A 78 25.59 13.93 11.45
CA ALA A 78 26.11 12.87 12.32
C ALA A 78 26.66 13.41 13.65
N LYS A 79 27.38 14.51 13.61
CA LYS A 79 27.98 15.17 14.80
C LYS A 79 26.95 15.63 15.84
N ALA A 80 25.70 15.83 15.47
CA ALA A 80 24.64 16.29 16.38
C ALA A 80 23.90 15.11 17.06
N ILE A 81 24.11 13.88 16.63
CA ILE A 81 23.37 12.70 17.13
C ILE A 81 23.69 12.45 18.60
N ASP A 82 24.96 12.48 18.98
CA ASP A 82 25.37 12.27 20.38
C ASP A 82 24.83 13.37 21.31
N THR A 83 24.83 14.63 20.85
CA THR A 83 24.26 15.76 21.61
C THR A 83 22.76 15.60 21.81
N LEU A 84 22.05 15.13 20.76
CA LEU A 84 20.62 14.83 20.84
C LEU A 84 20.35 13.69 21.79
N ALA A 85 21.11 12.59 21.73
CA ALA A 85 20.99 11.43 22.61
C ALA A 85 21.26 11.77 24.09
N ALA A 86 22.11 12.78 24.34
CA ALA A 86 22.41 13.26 25.70
C ALA A 86 21.20 13.99 26.34
N SER A 87 20.23 14.45 25.57
CA SER A 87 19.04 15.12 26.11
C SER A 87 18.24 14.17 27.01
N PRO A 88 17.81 14.62 28.20
CA PRO A 88 16.97 13.81 29.08
C PRO A 88 15.58 13.52 28.47
N GLN A 89 15.13 14.32 27.52
CA GLN A 89 13.86 14.12 26.83
C GLN A 89 13.93 12.96 25.81
N ILE A 90 15.11 12.60 25.32
CA ILE A 90 15.25 11.50 24.36
C ILE A 90 15.30 10.18 25.12
N ILE A 91 14.38 9.28 24.75
CA ILE A 91 14.29 7.92 25.28
C ILE A 91 15.06 6.98 24.36
N TYR A 92 14.83 7.06 23.04
CA TYR A 92 15.48 6.19 22.07
C TYR A 92 15.60 6.83 20.69
N ILE A 93 16.65 6.46 19.97
CA ILE A 93 16.94 6.90 18.59
C ILE A 93 17.21 5.67 17.75
N GLU A 94 16.48 5.55 16.63
CA GLU A 94 16.66 4.44 15.68
C GLU A 94 16.72 4.93 14.24
N ARG A 95 17.31 4.12 13.38
CA ARG A 95 17.30 4.35 11.94
C ARG A 95 15.96 3.95 11.34
N PRO A 96 15.50 4.63 10.27
CA PRO A 96 14.42 4.10 9.46
C PRO A 96 14.85 2.77 8.84
N ARG A 97 13.88 1.91 8.58
CA ARG A 97 14.10 0.65 7.87
C ARG A 97 13.60 0.76 6.46
N ARG A 98 14.29 0.13 5.51
CA ARG A 98 13.78 0.01 4.15
C ARG A 98 12.54 -0.85 4.15
N LEU A 99 11.51 -0.35 3.49
CA LEU A 99 10.32 -1.13 3.20
C LEU A 99 10.50 -1.78 1.83
N PHE A 100 10.38 -3.11 1.78
CA PHE A 100 10.44 -3.89 0.56
C PHE A 100 9.09 -4.50 0.28
N TYR A 101 8.73 -4.54 -0.99
CA TYR A 101 7.57 -5.29 -1.44
C TYR A 101 7.94 -6.78 -1.52
N GLU A 102 7.82 -7.49 -0.41
CA GLU A 102 8.26 -8.88 -0.31
C GLU A 102 7.09 -9.87 -0.37
N VAL A 103 6.43 -9.99 -1.50
CA VAL A 103 5.40 -11.03 -1.68
C VAL A 103 6.00 -12.43 -1.56
N LEU A 104 7.20 -12.66 -2.12
CA LEU A 104 7.82 -13.98 -2.09
C LEU A 104 8.26 -14.41 -0.69
N ALA A 105 8.88 -13.52 0.08
CA ALA A 105 9.28 -13.82 1.44
C ALA A 105 8.06 -13.98 2.36
N ALA A 106 7.06 -13.12 2.23
CA ALA A 106 5.82 -13.21 2.99
C ALA A 106 5.05 -14.51 2.69
N LYS A 107 4.97 -14.94 1.44
CA LYS A 107 4.33 -16.21 1.06
C LYS A 107 5.03 -17.44 1.64
N ARG A 108 6.35 -17.42 1.74
CA ARG A 108 7.10 -18.48 2.41
C ARG A 108 6.86 -18.47 3.91
N ALA A 109 6.98 -17.32 4.55
CA ALA A 109 6.76 -17.15 5.98
C ALA A 109 5.34 -17.54 6.42
N SER A 110 4.34 -17.28 5.58
CA SER A 110 2.93 -17.63 5.80
C SER A 110 2.54 -19.03 5.31
N CYS A 111 3.50 -19.85 4.90
CA CYS A 111 3.26 -21.20 4.35
C CYS A 111 2.32 -21.26 3.14
N ILE A 112 2.18 -20.15 2.40
CA ILE A 112 1.31 -20.08 1.22
C ILE A 112 1.94 -20.81 0.03
N THR A 113 3.26 -20.68 -0.15
CA THR A 113 3.96 -21.29 -1.29
C THR A 113 3.73 -22.80 -1.42
N PRO A 114 3.79 -23.62 -0.35
CA PRO A 114 3.48 -25.05 -0.45
C PRO A 114 2.05 -25.34 -0.90
N LEU A 115 1.07 -24.49 -0.53
CA LEU A 115 -0.34 -24.68 -0.91
C LEU A 115 -0.60 -24.40 -2.40
N GLN A 116 0.27 -23.62 -3.04
CA GLN A 116 0.18 -23.25 -4.46
C GLN A 116 0.93 -24.21 -5.40
N GLN A 117 1.74 -25.12 -4.86
CA GLN A 117 2.50 -26.08 -5.67
C GLN A 117 1.63 -27.23 -6.13
N THR A 118 1.91 -27.73 -7.36
CA THR A 118 1.31 -28.95 -7.88
C THR A 118 2.12 -30.17 -7.45
N GLY A 119 1.47 -31.13 -6.80
CA GLY A 119 2.10 -32.39 -6.38
C GLY A 119 1.11 -33.31 -5.66
N ALA A 120 1.46 -34.57 -5.48
CA ALA A 120 0.56 -35.57 -4.89
C ALA A 120 0.11 -35.27 -3.44
N SER A 121 0.78 -34.34 -2.76
CA SER A 121 0.48 -33.90 -1.39
C SER A 121 0.10 -32.43 -1.30
N THR A 122 -0.07 -31.71 -2.41
CA THR A 122 -0.31 -30.26 -2.45
C THR A 122 -1.68 -29.94 -3.04
N GLN A 123 -2.36 -28.95 -2.50
CA GLN A 123 -3.75 -28.66 -2.82
C GLN A 123 -3.91 -27.78 -4.07
N ASN A 124 -2.83 -27.24 -4.64
CA ASN A 124 -2.84 -26.31 -5.78
C ASN A 124 -3.84 -25.16 -5.60
N LEU A 125 -3.81 -24.52 -4.43
CA LEU A 125 -4.72 -23.43 -4.10
C LEU A 125 -4.22 -22.13 -4.72
N THR A 126 -4.83 -21.76 -5.83
CA THR A 126 -4.44 -20.58 -6.64
C THR A 126 -5.47 -19.47 -6.60
N GLY A 127 -6.62 -19.72 -5.95
CA GLY A 127 -7.78 -18.84 -5.95
C GLY A 127 -8.73 -19.08 -7.12
N SER A 128 -8.48 -20.09 -7.97
CA SER A 128 -9.37 -20.43 -9.08
C SER A 128 -10.78 -20.75 -8.56
N GLY A 129 -11.81 -20.22 -9.23
CA GLY A 129 -13.21 -20.37 -8.82
C GLY A 129 -13.63 -19.49 -7.64
N THR A 130 -12.77 -18.58 -7.18
CA THR A 130 -13.10 -17.61 -6.12
C THR A 130 -13.14 -16.18 -6.65
N LEU A 131 -13.85 -15.31 -5.94
CA LEU A 131 -13.90 -13.88 -6.21
C LEU A 131 -13.09 -13.13 -5.13
N LEU A 132 -12.10 -12.37 -5.55
CA LEU A 132 -11.41 -11.43 -4.69
C LEU A 132 -11.93 -10.03 -4.97
N CYS A 133 -12.56 -9.41 -3.98
CA CYS A 133 -12.93 -8.00 -4.04
C CYS A 133 -11.84 -7.15 -3.38
N VAL A 134 -11.34 -6.15 -4.10
CA VAL A 134 -10.44 -5.13 -3.55
C VAL A 134 -11.18 -3.79 -3.54
N ILE A 135 -11.38 -3.25 -2.34
CA ILE A 135 -12.02 -1.94 -2.11
C ILE A 135 -10.92 -0.98 -1.70
N ASP A 136 -10.49 -0.11 -2.64
CA ASP A 136 -9.30 0.71 -2.47
C ASP A 136 -9.34 1.97 -3.36
N SER A 137 -8.18 2.56 -3.69
CA SER A 137 -8.03 3.74 -4.55
C SER A 137 -8.29 3.49 -6.04
N GLY A 138 -8.58 2.26 -6.43
CA GLY A 138 -8.78 1.84 -7.82
C GLY A 138 -7.79 0.77 -8.27
N ILE A 139 -7.63 0.66 -9.58
CA ILE A 139 -6.71 -0.28 -10.22
C ILE A 139 -6.24 0.27 -11.56
N ASP A 140 -4.97 0.03 -11.91
CA ASP A 140 -4.54 0.07 -13.30
C ASP A 140 -4.99 -1.22 -14.00
N TYR A 141 -6.19 -1.18 -14.57
CA TYR A 141 -6.74 -2.35 -15.28
C TYR A 141 -5.95 -2.70 -16.55
N THR A 142 -5.06 -1.84 -17.01
CA THR A 142 -4.20 -2.11 -18.17
C THR A 142 -2.98 -2.96 -17.83
N HIS A 143 -2.65 -3.10 -16.54
CA HIS A 143 -1.48 -3.84 -16.11
C HIS A 143 -1.56 -5.33 -16.49
N PRO A 144 -0.47 -5.91 -17.04
CA PRO A 144 -0.47 -7.30 -17.51
C PRO A 144 -0.85 -8.35 -16.47
N ASP A 145 -0.57 -8.08 -15.19
CA ASP A 145 -0.82 -9.02 -14.09
C ASP A 145 -2.31 -9.19 -13.76
N PHE A 146 -3.16 -8.33 -14.31
CA PHE A 146 -4.62 -8.42 -14.15
C PHE A 146 -5.33 -8.90 -15.42
N ARG A 147 -4.57 -9.43 -16.38
CA ARG A 147 -5.09 -9.97 -17.64
C ARG A 147 -4.90 -11.46 -17.76
N ASN A 148 -5.79 -12.09 -18.48
CA ASN A 148 -5.69 -13.47 -18.93
C ASN A 148 -4.57 -13.65 -19.97
N PRO A 149 -4.13 -14.89 -20.26
CA PRO A 149 -3.13 -15.15 -21.29
C PRO A 149 -3.50 -14.64 -22.69
N ASP A 150 -4.78 -14.61 -23.01
CA ASP A 150 -5.33 -14.10 -24.29
C ASP A 150 -5.40 -12.58 -24.35
N GLY A 151 -5.05 -11.87 -23.26
CA GLY A 151 -5.05 -10.42 -23.17
C GLY A 151 -6.35 -9.82 -22.62
N THR A 152 -7.40 -10.62 -22.43
CA THR A 152 -8.64 -10.17 -21.78
C THR A 152 -8.44 -9.88 -20.32
N THR A 153 -9.34 -9.12 -19.71
CA THR A 153 -9.26 -8.80 -18.29
C THR A 153 -9.64 -9.97 -17.39
N ARG A 154 -9.06 -10.02 -16.17
CA ARG A 154 -9.52 -10.85 -15.06
C ARG A 154 -10.50 -10.10 -14.14
N ILE A 155 -10.72 -8.81 -14.43
CA ILE A 155 -11.62 -7.96 -13.65
C ILE A 155 -13.03 -8.17 -14.17
N VAL A 156 -13.84 -8.87 -13.39
CA VAL A 156 -15.22 -9.18 -13.76
C VAL A 156 -16.16 -8.00 -13.60
N SER A 157 -15.77 -7.01 -12.78
CA SER A 157 -16.47 -5.72 -12.66
C SER A 157 -15.62 -4.71 -11.89
N LEU A 158 -15.71 -3.44 -12.28
CA LEU A 158 -15.05 -2.32 -11.64
C LEU A 158 -16.08 -1.24 -11.35
N TRP A 159 -16.34 -0.99 -10.07
CA TRP A 159 -17.19 0.11 -9.62
C TRP A 159 -16.34 1.30 -9.20
N ASP A 160 -16.32 2.35 -10.00
CA ASP A 160 -15.65 3.61 -9.66
C ASP A 160 -16.65 4.58 -9.04
N GLN A 161 -16.57 4.76 -7.72
CA GLN A 161 -17.48 5.65 -6.99
C GLN A 161 -17.17 7.13 -7.23
N THR A 162 -16.02 7.45 -7.83
CA THR A 162 -15.62 8.84 -8.12
C THR A 162 -16.14 9.37 -9.45
N ILE A 163 -16.64 8.49 -10.33
CA ILE A 163 -17.18 8.86 -11.65
C ILE A 163 -18.69 8.93 -11.55
N ALA A 164 -19.24 10.14 -11.69
CA ALA A 164 -20.70 10.30 -11.70
C ALA A 164 -21.35 9.50 -12.85
N PRO A 165 -22.53 8.89 -12.63
CA PRO A 165 -23.25 8.24 -13.71
C PRO A 165 -23.64 9.27 -14.79
N ASP A 166 -23.48 8.85 -16.04
CA ASP A 166 -23.84 9.63 -17.24
C ASP A 166 -24.47 8.69 -18.27
N PRO A 167 -25.81 8.58 -18.29
CA PRO A 167 -26.52 7.70 -19.23
C PRO A 167 -26.23 8.00 -20.71
N SER A 168 -25.88 9.26 -21.05
CA SER A 168 -25.56 9.64 -22.44
C SER A 168 -24.26 8.99 -22.93
N ARG A 169 -23.38 8.62 -22.01
CA ARG A 169 -22.12 7.91 -22.24
C ARG A 169 -22.21 6.41 -21.95
N GLY A 170 -23.37 5.91 -21.53
CA GLY A 170 -23.51 4.53 -21.10
C GLY A 170 -22.94 4.25 -19.70
N PHE A 171 -22.77 5.27 -18.89
CA PHE A 171 -22.22 5.17 -17.52
C PHE A 171 -23.37 5.09 -16.53
N PHE A 172 -23.52 3.91 -15.91
CA PHE A 172 -24.58 3.64 -14.96
C PHE A 172 -24.03 3.22 -13.63
N SER A 173 -24.72 3.59 -12.56
CA SER A 173 -24.46 3.01 -11.23
C SER A 173 -24.84 1.55 -11.20
N PRO A 174 -24.25 0.74 -10.30
CA PRO A 174 -24.72 -0.62 -10.06
C PRO A 174 -26.20 -0.60 -9.65
N SER A 175 -26.93 -1.65 -10.02
CA SER A 175 -28.35 -1.78 -9.67
C SER A 175 -28.56 -1.71 -8.16
N GLY A 176 -29.46 -0.83 -7.73
CA GLY A 176 -29.74 -0.57 -6.32
C GLY A 176 -28.88 0.51 -5.66
N TYR A 177 -27.96 1.11 -6.40
CA TYR A 177 -27.14 2.21 -5.92
C TYR A 177 -27.29 3.43 -6.84
N SER A 178 -27.01 4.62 -6.31
CA SER A 178 -27.06 5.88 -7.05
C SER A 178 -25.68 6.56 -7.12
N LEU A 179 -24.64 5.90 -6.65
CA LEU A 179 -23.28 6.42 -6.54
C LEU A 179 -22.39 5.77 -7.59
N GLY A 180 -21.55 6.58 -8.24
CA GLY A 180 -20.48 6.11 -9.09
C GLY A 180 -20.92 5.43 -10.39
N THR A 181 -19.97 4.94 -11.13
CA THR A 181 -20.18 4.22 -12.40
C THR A 181 -19.61 2.81 -12.30
N LEU A 182 -20.38 1.84 -12.77
CA LEU A 182 -19.97 0.45 -12.90
C LEU A 182 -19.49 0.18 -14.33
N PHE A 183 -18.27 -0.34 -14.44
CA PHE A 183 -17.73 -0.86 -15.70
C PHE A 183 -17.75 -2.37 -15.67
N THR A 184 -18.36 -2.96 -16.70
CA THR A 184 -18.44 -4.42 -16.86
C THR A 184 -17.15 -4.98 -17.44
N GLU A 185 -17.01 -6.31 -17.38
CA GLU A 185 -15.89 -7.02 -18.00
C GLU A 185 -15.79 -6.71 -19.51
N GLU A 186 -16.93 -6.64 -20.20
CA GLU A 186 -17.00 -6.33 -21.63
C GLU A 186 -16.47 -4.92 -21.91
N GLN A 187 -16.88 -3.91 -21.15
CA GLN A 187 -16.41 -2.53 -21.31
C GLN A 187 -14.90 -2.41 -21.01
N ILE A 188 -14.40 -3.14 -20.01
CA ILE A 188 -12.97 -3.16 -19.72
C ILE A 188 -12.20 -3.83 -20.87
N ASN A 189 -12.69 -4.93 -21.41
CA ASN A 189 -12.09 -5.60 -22.57
C ASN A 189 -12.13 -4.72 -23.83
N GLU A 190 -13.23 -4.01 -24.06
CA GLU A 190 -13.34 -3.02 -25.14
C GLU A 190 -12.27 -1.91 -24.97
N ALA A 191 -12.14 -1.36 -23.76
CA ALA A 191 -11.11 -0.36 -23.45
C ALA A 191 -9.69 -0.91 -23.68
N LEU A 192 -9.43 -2.16 -23.26
CA LEU A 192 -8.13 -2.82 -23.45
C LEU A 192 -7.80 -3.06 -24.93
N SER A 193 -8.81 -3.26 -25.77
CA SER A 193 -8.63 -3.47 -27.20
C SER A 193 -8.40 -2.16 -27.98
N ALA A 194 -8.71 -1.02 -27.37
CA ALA A 194 -8.50 0.29 -27.97
C ALA A 194 -6.99 0.64 -28.02
N PRO A 195 -6.39 0.82 -29.21
CA PRO A 195 -4.98 1.14 -29.36
C PRO A 195 -4.63 2.55 -28.86
N ASP A 196 -5.58 3.48 -28.99
CA ASP A 196 -5.41 4.86 -28.54
C ASP A 196 -5.81 5.01 -27.07
N PRO A 197 -4.91 5.49 -26.18
CA PRO A 197 -5.23 5.79 -24.80
C PRO A 197 -6.40 6.77 -24.62
N ALA A 198 -6.59 7.72 -25.54
CA ALA A 198 -7.70 8.66 -25.46
C ALA A 198 -9.05 7.97 -25.68
N VAL A 199 -9.12 7.02 -26.62
CA VAL A 199 -10.33 6.19 -26.84
C VAL A 199 -10.57 5.30 -25.62
N ARG A 200 -9.53 4.70 -25.07
CA ARG A 200 -9.62 3.90 -23.83
C ARG A 200 -10.26 4.68 -22.69
N MET A 201 -9.83 5.93 -22.51
CA MET A 201 -10.37 6.83 -21.48
C MET A 201 -11.80 7.30 -21.75
N GLN A 202 -12.30 7.15 -22.97
CA GLN A 202 -13.71 7.40 -23.26
C GLN A 202 -14.59 6.22 -22.84
N ILE A 203 -14.08 5.00 -22.93
CA ILE A 203 -14.80 3.76 -22.61
C ILE A 203 -14.74 3.49 -21.09
N CYS A 204 -13.54 3.46 -20.50
CA CYS A 204 -13.33 3.19 -19.08
C CYS A 204 -12.32 4.20 -18.50
N PRO A 205 -12.77 5.38 -18.03
CA PRO A 205 -11.91 6.45 -17.53
C PRO A 205 -11.44 6.24 -16.09
N SER A 206 -11.65 5.06 -15.50
CA SER A 206 -11.20 4.78 -14.15
C SER A 206 -9.67 4.68 -14.09
N ILE A 207 -9.05 5.44 -13.19
CA ILE A 207 -7.60 5.51 -12.99
C ILE A 207 -7.30 5.38 -11.51
N ASP A 208 -6.31 4.58 -11.18
CA ASP A 208 -5.71 4.56 -9.83
C ASP A 208 -4.59 5.60 -9.74
N THR A 209 -4.94 6.82 -9.33
CA THR A 209 -3.98 7.94 -9.24
C THR A 209 -2.98 7.78 -8.10
N SER A 210 -3.32 7.02 -7.08
CA SER A 210 -2.42 6.77 -5.94
C SER A 210 -1.48 5.58 -6.18
N GLY A 211 -1.91 4.63 -7.02
CA GLY A 211 -1.23 3.36 -7.24
C GLY A 211 -1.38 2.36 -6.09
N HIS A 212 -2.01 2.75 -4.97
CA HIS A 212 -2.13 1.89 -3.79
C HIS A 212 -3.01 0.67 -4.06
N GLY A 213 -4.21 0.85 -4.62
CA GLY A 213 -5.12 -0.26 -4.93
C GLY A 213 -4.56 -1.21 -5.99
N THR A 214 -3.84 -0.69 -7.00
CA THR A 214 -3.11 -1.48 -7.99
C THR A 214 -2.07 -2.37 -7.32
N HIS A 215 -1.27 -1.79 -6.42
CA HIS A 215 -0.24 -2.51 -5.67
C HIS A 215 -0.84 -3.59 -4.76
N VAL A 216 -1.86 -3.24 -3.97
CA VAL A 216 -2.56 -4.16 -3.08
C VAL A 216 -3.17 -5.32 -3.87
N THR A 217 -3.82 -5.03 -5.01
CA THR A 217 -4.37 -6.07 -5.89
C THR A 217 -3.27 -6.96 -6.47
N GLY A 218 -2.12 -6.40 -6.82
CA GLY A 218 -0.95 -7.16 -7.28
C GLY A 218 -0.46 -8.18 -6.25
N ILE A 219 -0.33 -7.75 -4.98
CA ILE A 219 0.06 -8.62 -3.87
C ILE A 219 -0.99 -9.71 -3.64
N ALA A 220 -2.26 -9.35 -3.66
CA ALA A 220 -3.35 -10.28 -3.38
C ALA A 220 -3.56 -11.29 -4.52
N ALA A 221 -3.53 -10.83 -5.79
CA ALA A 221 -3.96 -11.66 -6.92
C ALA A 221 -3.26 -11.40 -8.26
N GLY A 222 -2.18 -10.65 -8.32
CA GLY A 222 -1.40 -10.50 -9.56
C GLY A 222 -0.94 -11.86 -10.10
N ASN A 223 -1.10 -12.14 -11.37
CA ASN A 223 -0.69 -13.43 -11.95
C ASN A 223 0.80 -13.49 -12.34
N GLY A 224 1.52 -12.38 -12.17
CA GLY A 224 2.96 -12.31 -12.40
C GLY A 224 3.37 -12.28 -13.87
N ARG A 225 2.48 -11.97 -14.81
CA ARG A 225 2.82 -11.93 -16.26
C ARG A 225 3.92 -10.91 -16.57
N SER A 226 3.91 -9.77 -15.88
CA SER A 226 4.96 -8.74 -16.03
C SER A 226 6.34 -9.21 -15.57
N SER A 227 6.41 -10.27 -14.79
CA SER A 227 7.63 -10.85 -14.22
C SER A 227 7.86 -12.31 -14.65
N ASN A 228 7.30 -12.75 -15.77
CA ASN A 228 7.37 -14.13 -16.24
C ASN A 228 6.96 -15.18 -15.18
N GLY A 229 5.96 -14.83 -14.35
CA GLY A 229 5.44 -15.71 -13.31
C GLY A 229 6.22 -15.71 -11.99
N ILE A 230 7.28 -14.90 -11.86
CA ILE A 230 8.11 -14.85 -10.64
C ILE A 230 7.34 -14.18 -9.49
N ASN A 231 6.75 -13.01 -9.74
CA ASN A 231 6.05 -12.22 -8.73
C ASN A 231 4.53 -12.44 -8.77
N ARG A 232 4.08 -13.63 -8.43
CA ARG A 232 2.65 -13.94 -8.32
C ARG A 232 2.10 -13.55 -6.95
N GLY A 233 0.88 -13.03 -6.93
CA GLY A 233 0.11 -12.81 -5.72
C GLY A 233 -0.34 -14.11 -5.05
N VAL A 234 -1.14 -13.95 -3.99
CA VAL A 234 -1.64 -15.08 -3.20
C VAL A 234 -2.69 -15.88 -3.97
N ALA A 235 -3.71 -15.21 -4.54
CA ALA A 235 -4.82 -15.80 -5.27
C ALA A 235 -4.73 -15.45 -6.77
N TYR A 236 -3.63 -15.82 -7.41
CA TYR A 236 -3.26 -15.34 -8.76
C TYR A 236 -4.17 -15.85 -9.89
N GLU A 237 -5.11 -16.76 -9.61
CA GLU A 237 -6.15 -17.23 -10.54
C GLU A 237 -7.57 -16.81 -10.12
N ALA A 238 -7.72 -16.03 -9.04
CA ALA A 238 -9.01 -15.50 -8.65
C ALA A 238 -9.58 -14.53 -9.68
N ALA A 239 -10.91 -14.51 -9.83
CA ALA A 239 -11.60 -13.41 -10.49
C ALA A 239 -11.53 -12.14 -9.63
N LEU A 240 -11.43 -10.97 -10.25
CA LEU A 240 -11.23 -9.70 -9.56
C LEU A 240 -12.49 -8.85 -9.61
N LEU A 241 -12.98 -8.45 -8.46
CA LEU A 241 -14.01 -7.43 -8.31
C LEU A 241 -13.35 -6.18 -7.69
N ILE A 242 -13.43 -5.05 -8.37
CA ILE A 242 -12.75 -3.84 -7.91
C ILE A 242 -13.78 -2.78 -7.55
N VAL A 243 -13.60 -2.16 -6.38
CA VAL A 243 -14.34 -0.97 -6.01
C VAL A 243 -13.33 0.14 -5.70
N LYS A 244 -13.34 1.16 -6.55
CA LYS A 244 -12.61 2.40 -6.26
C LYS A 244 -13.48 3.26 -5.37
N LEU A 245 -13.03 3.44 -4.14
CA LEU A 245 -13.73 4.25 -3.15
C LEU A 245 -13.61 5.73 -3.44
N GLY A 246 -14.68 6.45 -3.18
CA GLY A 246 -14.71 7.90 -3.27
C GLY A 246 -16.10 8.46 -3.46
N SER A 247 -16.13 9.72 -3.85
CA SER A 247 -17.32 10.45 -4.24
C SER A 247 -16.98 11.27 -5.47
N PRO A 248 -17.95 11.56 -6.35
CA PRO A 248 -17.77 12.55 -7.41
C PRO A 248 -17.48 13.96 -6.88
N ASP A 249 -17.72 14.22 -5.61
CA ASP A 249 -17.37 15.48 -4.96
C ASP A 249 -15.85 15.57 -4.72
N PRO A 250 -15.16 16.57 -5.31
CA PRO A 250 -13.71 16.68 -5.23
C PRO A 250 -13.15 17.00 -3.83
N LEU A 251 -14.00 17.31 -2.83
CA LEU A 251 -13.57 17.68 -1.49
C LEU A 251 -13.61 16.51 -0.48
N GLY A 252 -13.98 15.30 -0.89
CA GLY A 252 -14.27 14.21 0.03
C GLY A 252 -13.24 13.09 0.04
N PHE A 253 -12.62 12.85 1.18
CA PHE A 253 -12.10 11.52 1.53
C PHE A 253 -13.26 10.51 1.51
N PRO A 254 -13.03 9.25 1.13
CA PRO A 254 -14.05 8.22 1.21
C PRO A 254 -14.62 8.15 2.62
N SER A 255 -15.94 8.14 2.75
CA SER A 255 -16.62 8.00 4.03
C SER A 255 -17.05 6.55 4.27
N THR A 256 -17.46 6.27 5.50
CA THR A 256 -17.98 4.95 5.86
C THR A 256 -19.22 4.57 5.06
N THR A 257 -20.00 5.52 4.56
CA THR A 257 -21.17 5.26 3.71
C THR A 257 -20.81 4.70 2.36
N GLN A 258 -19.73 5.20 1.72
CA GLN A 258 -19.19 4.64 0.50
C GLN A 258 -18.63 3.22 0.72
N LEU A 259 -17.93 3.02 1.82
CA LEU A 259 -17.41 1.72 2.20
C LEU A 259 -18.52 0.69 2.44
N MET A 260 -19.57 1.07 3.17
CA MET A 260 -20.71 0.18 3.41
C MET A 260 -21.39 -0.25 2.12
N GLN A 261 -21.60 0.68 1.17
CA GLN A 261 -22.14 0.38 -0.15
C GLN A 261 -21.22 -0.55 -0.94
N ALA A 262 -19.90 -0.33 -0.89
CA ALA A 262 -18.91 -1.17 -1.55
C ALA A 262 -18.93 -2.62 -1.04
N VAL A 263 -19.00 -2.82 0.27
CA VAL A 263 -19.07 -4.15 0.89
C VAL A 263 -20.41 -4.82 0.55
N ASP A 264 -21.52 -4.10 0.66
CA ASP A 264 -22.86 -4.64 0.29
C ASP A 264 -22.90 -5.06 -1.19
N PHE A 265 -22.35 -4.22 -2.09
CA PHE A 265 -22.23 -4.56 -3.51
C PHE A 265 -21.42 -5.83 -3.74
N ALA A 266 -20.25 -5.96 -3.09
CA ALA A 266 -19.39 -7.12 -3.24
C ALA A 266 -20.08 -8.42 -2.79
N VAL A 267 -20.78 -8.38 -1.66
CA VAL A 267 -21.54 -9.52 -1.14
C VAL A 267 -22.69 -9.90 -2.08
N ARG A 268 -23.47 -8.92 -2.54
CA ARG A 268 -24.57 -9.17 -3.50
C ARG A 268 -24.05 -9.73 -4.82
N TYR A 269 -22.94 -9.17 -5.32
CA TYR A 269 -22.32 -9.63 -6.57
C TYR A 269 -21.88 -11.10 -6.48
N ALA A 270 -21.22 -11.47 -5.40
CA ALA A 270 -20.75 -12.84 -5.16
C ALA A 270 -21.93 -13.82 -4.93
N THR A 271 -22.91 -13.41 -4.12
CA THR A 271 -24.10 -14.22 -3.82
C THR A 271 -24.89 -14.53 -5.09
N ALA A 272 -25.13 -13.53 -5.95
CA ALA A 272 -25.88 -13.70 -7.19
C ALA A 272 -25.21 -14.66 -8.18
N ARG A 273 -23.88 -14.87 -8.03
CA ARG A 273 -23.07 -15.76 -8.88
C ARG A 273 -22.66 -17.06 -8.20
N ASN A 274 -23.07 -17.25 -6.95
CA ASN A 274 -22.69 -18.39 -6.11
C ASN A 274 -21.18 -18.61 -6.05
N LEU A 275 -20.42 -17.49 -5.87
CA LEU A 275 -18.96 -17.49 -5.79
C LEU A 275 -18.50 -17.29 -4.35
N PRO A 276 -17.51 -18.05 -3.86
CA PRO A 276 -16.80 -17.73 -2.63
C PRO A 276 -16.15 -16.34 -2.75
N LEU A 277 -16.32 -15.49 -1.74
CA LEU A 277 -15.83 -14.12 -1.72
C LEU A 277 -14.78 -13.92 -0.65
N SER A 278 -13.66 -13.30 -1.04
CA SER A 278 -12.71 -12.67 -0.14
C SER A 278 -12.71 -11.15 -0.38
N VAL A 279 -12.75 -10.36 0.67
CA VAL A 279 -12.73 -8.88 0.56
C VAL A 279 -11.45 -8.37 1.18
N ASN A 280 -10.70 -7.56 0.43
CA ASN A 280 -9.54 -6.83 0.93
C ASN A 280 -9.89 -5.37 1.15
N LEU A 281 -9.61 -4.90 2.37
CA LEU A 281 -9.72 -3.51 2.81
C LEU A 281 -8.38 -3.09 3.36
N SER A 282 -7.64 -2.25 2.63
CA SER A 282 -6.29 -1.84 3.00
C SER A 282 -6.21 -0.39 3.49
N PHE A 283 -7.30 0.12 4.04
CA PHE A 283 -7.34 1.42 4.70
C PHE A 283 -8.32 1.37 5.86
N GLY A 284 -8.14 2.29 6.79
CA GLY A 284 -8.97 2.43 7.96
C GLY A 284 -8.90 3.86 8.47
N ASN A 285 -9.65 4.12 9.51
CA ASN A 285 -9.49 5.33 10.30
C ASN A 285 -9.01 4.96 11.71
N THR A 286 -8.42 5.93 12.38
CA THR A 286 -7.97 5.81 13.77
C THR A 286 -9.04 6.29 14.76
N TYR A 287 -10.25 6.58 14.28
CA TYR A 287 -11.38 6.98 15.13
C TYR A 287 -12.08 5.72 15.65
N GLY A 288 -11.95 5.48 16.93
CA GLY A 288 -12.61 4.39 17.63
C GLY A 288 -11.95 4.09 18.97
N SER A 289 -12.71 3.47 19.88
CA SER A 289 -12.14 2.97 21.13
C SER A 289 -11.13 1.85 20.81
N HIS A 290 -9.88 2.04 21.20
CA HIS A 290 -8.86 0.99 21.17
C HIS A 290 -8.84 0.15 22.45
N SER A 291 -9.79 0.39 23.35
CA SER A 291 -10.09 -0.47 24.48
C SER A 291 -11.14 -1.49 24.04
N GLY A 292 -10.68 -2.67 23.64
CA GLY A 292 -11.55 -3.82 23.46
C GLY A 292 -12.15 -4.28 24.76
#